data_9d633d0cbfeb0834b07872657eeb6484
#
_entry.id   9d633d0cbfeb0834b07872657eeb6484
#
_cell.length_a   1.000
_cell.length_b   1.000
_cell.length_c   1.000
_cell.angle_alpha   90.00
_cell.angle_beta   90.00
_cell.angle_gamma   90.00
#
_symmetry.space_group_name_H-M   'P 1'
#
loop_
_entity.id
_entity.type
_entity.pdbx_description
1 polymer ?
#
loop_
_entity_poly.entity_id
_entity_poly.type
_entity_poly.pdbx_seq_one_letter_code
_entity_poly.pdbx_strand_id
1 'polypeptide(L)'
;SQIPLYYLDMIWHLPDRTNVFREEFDMQLQEILAKDRWIIDGNYLRTMEARIAACDTIFLLDYPVELCLEGVEERIGKPRTDMPWVETEFDEEFRQWILDFPEEQLPKIYELLEKYSGRGKEIMIFRKREEAEEFLQGREER
;
A
#
# COMPACT_ATOMS: atom_id res chain seq x y z
N SER A 1 -1.34 -1.92 -17.97
CA SER A 1 -1.32 -3.27 -17.46
C SER A 1 -2.74 -3.82 -17.35
N GLN A 2 -2.93 -5.08 -17.68
CA GLN A 2 -4.23 -5.75 -17.58
C GLN A 2 -4.35 -6.60 -16.31
N ILE A 3 -3.42 -6.43 -15.38
CA ILE A 3 -3.45 -7.15 -14.12
C ILE A 3 -4.44 -6.45 -13.17
N PRO A 4 -5.39 -7.18 -12.57
CA PRO A 4 -6.34 -6.57 -11.65
C PRO A 4 -5.64 -5.91 -10.46
N LEU A 5 -6.07 -4.72 -10.10
CA LEU A 5 -5.54 -3.93 -8.99
C LEU A 5 -6.58 -3.88 -7.87
N TYR A 6 -6.15 -4.23 -6.67
CA TYR A 6 -7.00 -4.23 -5.48
C TYR A 6 -6.42 -3.29 -4.43
N TYR A 7 -7.24 -2.34 -3.98
CA TYR A 7 -6.89 -1.44 -2.88
C TYR A 7 -7.44 -2.00 -1.58
N LEU A 8 -6.56 -2.32 -0.62
CA LEU A 8 -7.01 -2.88 0.66
C LEU A 8 -7.90 -1.89 1.42
N ASP A 9 -7.68 -0.59 1.25
CA ASP A 9 -8.54 0.43 1.86
C ASP A 9 -9.98 0.35 1.35
N MET A 10 -10.19 -0.06 0.11
CA MET A 10 -11.53 -0.24 -0.45
C MET A 10 -12.24 -1.48 0.10
N ILE A 11 -11.48 -2.44 0.61
CA ILE A 11 -12.01 -3.65 1.24
C ILE A 11 -12.32 -3.41 2.72
N TRP A 12 -11.39 -2.76 3.42
CA TRP A 12 -11.50 -2.52 4.86
C TRP A 12 -12.55 -1.46 5.22
N HIS A 13 -12.52 -0.33 4.51
CA HIS A 13 -13.41 0.79 4.78
C HIS A 13 -14.72 0.67 4.01
N LEU A 14 -15.82 0.98 4.68
CA LEU A 14 -17.14 1.05 4.06
C LEU A 14 -17.52 2.52 3.81
N PRO A 15 -18.43 2.80 2.84
CA PRO A 15 -18.82 4.19 2.54
C PRO A 15 -19.42 4.96 3.73
N ASP A 16 -19.98 4.27 4.71
CA ASP A 16 -20.55 4.88 5.94
C ASP A 16 -19.48 5.16 7.01
N ARG A 17 -18.18 5.00 6.66
CA ARG A 17 -17.01 5.19 7.52
C ARG A 17 -16.85 4.16 8.63
N THR A 18 -17.60 3.06 8.56
CA THR A 18 -17.36 1.88 9.38
C THR A 18 -16.39 0.95 8.65
N ASN A 19 -15.99 -0.12 9.31
CA ASN A 19 -15.07 -1.11 8.73
C ASN A 19 -15.77 -2.48 8.67
N VAL A 20 -15.33 -3.32 7.73
CA VAL A 20 -15.76 -4.73 7.71
C VAL A 20 -15.15 -5.46 8.91
N PHE A 21 -15.72 -6.62 9.26
CA PHE A 21 -15.09 -7.47 10.27
C PHE A 21 -13.75 -8.01 9.76
N ARG A 22 -12.83 -8.26 10.69
CA ARG A 22 -11.49 -8.76 10.34
C ARG A 22 -11.58 -10.07 9.54
N GLU A 23 -12.48 -10.95 9.91
CA GLU A 23 -12.69 -12.22 9.23
C GLU A 23 -13.15 -12.04 7.79
N GLU A 24 -14.00 -11.07 7.55
CA GLU A 24 -14.44 -10.72 6.19
C GLU A 24 -13.29 -10.18 5.34
N PHE A 25 -12.48 -9.30 5.92
CA PHE A 25 -11.29 -8.77 5.26
C PHE A 25 -10.33 -9.90 4.88
N ASP A 26 -10.07 -10.80 5.83
CA ASP A 26 -9.15 -11.92 5.62
C ASP A 26 -9.66 -12.86 4.53
N MET A 27 -10.97 -13.13 4.51
CA MET A 27 -11.57 -13.99 3.50
C MET A 27 -11.45 -13.39 2.10
N GLN A 28 -11.74 -12.10 1.95
CA GLN A 28 -11.60 -11.41 0.67
C GLN A 28 -10.14 -11.39 0.20
N LEU A 29 -9.21 -11.16 1.12
CA LEU A 29 -7.80 -11.18 0.78
C LEU A 29 -7.35 -12.57 0.31
N GLN A 30 -7.77 -13.63 0.97
CA GLN A 30 -7.44 -14.99 0.56
C GLN A 30 -7.98 -15.32 -0.83
N GLU A 31 -9.17 -14.84 -1.15
CA GLU A 31 -9.74 -14.99 -2.49
C GLU A 31 -8.89 -14.32 -3.56
N ILE A 32 -8.36 -13.13 -3.26
CA ILE A 32 -7.48 -12.39 -4.17
C ILE A 32 -6.16 -13.14 -4.35
N LEU A 33 -5.55 -13.57 -3.26
CA LEU A 33 -4.27 -14.28 -3.30
C LEU A 33 -4.34 -15.61 -4.05
N ALA A 34 -5.53 -16.22 -4.14
CA ALA A 34 -5.74 -17.45 -4.87
C ALA A 34 -5.84 -17.26 -6.39
N LYS A 35 -5.94 -16.01 -6.86
CA LYS A 35 -6.01 -15.72 -8.30
C LYS A 35 -4.63 -15.79 -8.94
N ASP A 36 -4.59 -16.07 -10.25
CA ASP A 36 -3.32 -16.18 -10.98
C ASP A 36 -2.54 -14.86 -11.04
N ARG A 37 -3.26 -13.75 -11.15
CA ARG A 37 -2.64 -12.42 -11.32
C ARG A 37 -3.35 -11.40 -10.47
N TRP A 38 -2.56 -10.60 -9.76
CA TRP A 38 -3.09 -9.52 -8.94
C TRP A 38 -2.02 -8.51 -8.59
N ILE A 39 -2.46 -7.28 -8.33
CA ILE A 39 -1.66 -6.24 -7.72
C ILE A 39 -2.45 -5.80 -6.49
N ILE A 40 -1.80 -5.77 -5.33
CA ILE A 40 -2.44 -5.36 -4.07
C ILE A 40 -1.71 -4.13 -3.53
N ASP A 41 -2.47 -3.08 -3.25
CA ASP A 41 -1.97 -1.85 -2.65
C ASP A 41 -2.48 -1.71 -1.22
N GLY A 42 -1.59 -1.44 -0.28
CA GLY A 42 -1.94 -1.18 1.10
C GLY A 42 -0.87 -1.61 2.08
N ASN A 43 -0.90 -1.01 3.26
CA ASN A 43 0.04 -1.34 4.32
C ASN A 43 -0.43 -2.54 5.14
N TYR A 44 -1.37 -2.38 6.06
CA TYR A 44 -1.98 -3.48 6.84
C TYR A 44 -0.97 -4.55 7.27
N LEU A 45 -0.05 -4.16 8.15
CA LEU A 45 1.09 -4.98 8.56
C LEU A 45 0.71 -6.40 9.00
N ARG A 46 -0.44 -6.58 9.62
CA ARG A 46 -0.93 -7.88 10.07
C ARG A 46 -1.01 -8.92 8.95
N THR A 47 -1.37 -8.51 7.74
CA THR A 47 -1.52 -9.41 6.59
C THR A 47 -0.35 -9.31 5.61
N MET A 48 0.62 -8.45 5.89
CA MET A 48 1.69 -8.15 4.93
C MET A 48 2.57 -9.36 4.63
N GLU A 49 2.92 -10.16 5.62
CA GLU A 49 3.76 -11.34 5.39
C GLU A 49 3.09 -12.33 4.43
N ALA A 50 1.79 -12.58 4.59
CA ALA A 50 1.06 -13.48 3.69
C ALA A 50 1.08 -12.98 2.25
N ARG A 51 0.95 -11.66 2.05
CA ARG A 51 1.00 -11.05 0.72
C ARG A 51 2.39 -11.11 0.12
N ILE A 52 3.41 -10.83 0.91
CA ILE A 52 4.81 -10.89 0.48
C ILE A 52 5.17 -12.33 0.09
N ALA A 53 4.75 -13.31 0.90
CA ALA A 53 5.02 -14.71 0.60
C ALA A 53 4.39 -15.16 -0.72
N ALA A 54 3.23 -14.62 -1.08
CA ALA A 54 2.49 -15.01 -2.27
C ALA A 54 2.88 -14.25 -3.54
N CYS A 55 3.49 -13.07 -3.42
CA CYS A 55 3.82 -12.22 -4.57
C CYS A 55 5.14 -12.59 -5.23
N ASP A 56 5.37 -12.08 -6.44
CA ASP A 56 6.68 -12.19 -7.12
C ASP A 56 7.46 -10.87 -7.13
N THR A 57 6.78 -9.75 -6.94
CA THR A 57 7.38 -8.42 -6.99
C THR A 57 6.80 -7.53 -5.89
N ILE A 58 7.68 -6.77 -5.25
CA ILE A 58 7.28 -5.86 -4.16
C ILE A 58 7.80 -4.46 -4.50
N PHE A 59 6.90 -3.48 -4.42
CA PHE A 59 7.26 -2.06 -4.51
C PHE A 59 7.04 -1.41 -3.15
N LEU A 60 8.10 -0.88 -2.57
CA LEU A 60 8.01 -0.12 -1.32
C LEU A 60 8.28 1.35 -1.61
N LEU A 61 7.30 2.20 -1.30
CA LEU A 61 7.46 3.64 -1.40
C LEU A 61 7.87 4.17 -0.03
N ASP A 62 9.18 4.22 0.20
CA ASP A 62 9.78 4.70 1.45
C ASP A 62 10.10 6.19 1.31
N TYR A 63 9.05 6.99 1.18
CA TYR A 63 9.19 8.44 1.01
C TYR A 63 9.38 9.13 2.36
N PRO A 64 10.09 10.27 2.37
CA PRO A 64 10.20 11.08 3.60
C PRO A 64 8.84 11.46 4.15
N VAL A 65 8.74 11.60 5.47
CA VAL A 65 7.48 11.95 6.15
C VAL A 65 6.86 13.22 5.58
N GLU A 66 7.67 14.24 5.30
CA GLU A 66 7.22 15.50 4.75
C GLU A 66 6.50 15.32 3.41
N LEU A 67 7.03 14.45 2.57
CA LEU A 67 6.44 14.14 1.28
C LEU A 67 5.12 13.39 1.42
N CYS A 68 5.04 12.48 2.39
CA CYS A 68 3.80 11.75 2.69
C CYS A 68 2.70 12.70 3.18
N LEU A 69 3.05 13.65 4.05
CA LEU A 69 2.10 14.64 4.55
C LEU A 69 1.60 15.55 3.43
N GLU A 70 2.48 16.01 2.56
CA GLU A 70 2.10 16.81 1.39
C GLU A 70 1.14 16.05 0.48
N GLY A 71 1.41 14.77 0.24
CA GLY A 71 0.56 13.94 -0.60
C GLY A 71 -0.85 13.79 -0.05
N VAL A 72 -0.99 13.65 1.28
CA VAL A 72 -2.30 13.57 1.92
C VAL A 72 -3.03 14.90 1.82
N GLU A 73 -2.35 16.02 2.09
CA GLU A 73 -2.95 17.35 1.99
C GLU A 73 -3.44 17.66 0.56
N GLU A 74 -2.68 17.26 -0.45
CA GLU A 74 -3.06 17.44 -1.85
C GLU A 74 -4.34 16.68 -2.21
N ARG A 75 -4.63 15.57 -1.51
CA ARG A 75 -5.78 14.72 -1.80
C ARG A 75 -7.05 15.13 -1.04
N ILE A 76 -6.93 16.01 -0.04
CA ILE A 76 -8.09 16.48 0.71
C ILE A 76 -9.07 17.21 -0.23
N GLY A 77 -10.36 16.86 -0.15
CA GLY A 77 -11.40 17.45 -0.96
C GLY A 77 -11.47 16.93 -2.40
N LYS A 78 -10.61 16.00 -2.77
CA LYS A 78 -10.57 15.44 -4.14
C LYS A 78 -11.06 14.00 -4.16
N PRO A 79 -11.79 13.58 -5.21
CA PRO A 79 -12.19 12.19 -5.36
C PRO A 79 -10.98 11.27 -5.47
N ARG A 80 -11.09 10.06 -4.91
CA ARG A 80 -10.04 9.05 -4.94
C ARG A 80 -10.63 7.71 -5.35
N THR A 81 -9.86 6.93 -6.12
CA THR A 81 -10.28 5.59 -6.52
C THR A 81 -9.95 4.53 -5.47
N ASP A 82 -9.08 4.84 -4.51
CA ASP A 82 -8.60 3.89 -3.50
C ASP A 82 -9.33 4.00 -2.15
N MET A 83 -10.27 4.96 -2.02
CA MET A 83 -11.05 5.16 -0.80
C MET A 83 -12.54 5.30 -1.13
N PRO A 84 -13.45 4.78 -0.27
CA PRO A 84 -14.88 4.86 -0.54
C PRO A 84 -15.52 6.22 -0.25
N TRP A 85 -14.75 7.21 0.18
CA TRP A 85 -15.25 8.56 0.45
C TRP A 85 -14.20 9.61 0.08
N VAL A 86 -14.62 10.89 0.09
CA VAL A 86 -13.72 12.03 -0.09
C VAL A 86 -13.36 12.60 1.27
N GLU A 87 -12.05 12.74 1.54
CA GLU A 87 -11.58 13.37 2.76
C GLU A 87 -11.76 14.88 2.67
N THR A 88 -12.39 15.48 3.69
CA THR A 88 -12.65 16.91 3.74
C THR A 88 -11.71 17.68 4.65
N GLU A 89 -11.01 16.97 5.54
CA GLU A 89 -10.03 17.57 6.44
C GLU A 89 -8.94 16.55 6.76
N PHE A 90 -7.80 17.02 7.28
CA PHE A 90 -6.71 16.14 7.66
C PHE A 90 -6.98 15.55 9.04
N ASP A 91 -7.19 14.23 9.11
CA ASP A 91 -7.42 13.49 10.35
C ASP A 91 -6.14 13.49 11.20
N GLU A 92 -6.22 13.98 12.43
CA GLU A 92 -5.08 14.06 13.33
C GLU A 92 -4.53 12.67 13.72
N GLU A 93 -5.38 11.67 13.86
CA GLU A 93 -4.95 10.31 14.14
C GLU A 93 -4.13 9.75 12.98
N PHE A 94 -4.59 9.99 11.76
CA PHE A 94 -3.88 9.56 10.57
C PHE A 94 -2.56 10.32 10.39
N ARG A 95 -2.57 11.63 10.69
CA ARG A 95 -1.35 12.44 10.67
C ARG A 95 -0.31 11.88 11.63
N GLN A 96 -0.72 11.55 12.85
CA GLN A 96 0.18 10.97 13.85
C GLN A 96 0.71 9.62 13.40
N TRP A 97 -0.15 8.81 12.77
CA TRP A 97 0.24 7.52 12.21
C TRP A 97 1.36 7.69 11.16
N ILE A 98 1.25 8.69 10.28
CA ILE A 98 2.29 9.00 9.29
C ILE A 98 3.59 9.41 9.98
N LEU A 99 3.51 10.27 11.00
CA LEU A 99 4.69 10.72 11.75
C LEU A 99 5.40 9.58 12.45
N ASP A 100 4.66 8.62 12.98
CA ASP A 100 5.18 7.47 13.71
C ASP A 100 5.61 6.32 12.80
N PHE A 101 5.19 6.31 11.56
CA PHE A 101 5.40 5.21 10.62
C PHE A 101 6.87 4.81 10.49
N PRO A 102 7.85 5.73 10.34
CA PRO A 102 9.24 5.35 10.21
C PRO A 102 9.81 4.58 11.41
N GLU A 103 9.28 4.82 12.61
CA GLU A 103 9.76 4.16 13.82
C GLU A 103 8.95 2.91 14.19
N GLU A 104 7.63 2.92 13.96
CA GLU A 104 6.74 1.85 14.38
C GLU A 104 6.47 0.80 13.31
N GLN A 105 6.35 1.21 12.06
CA GLN A 105 5.94 0.30 10.98
C GLN A 105 7.10 -0.09 10.07
N LEU A 106 7.88 0.89 9.64
CA LEU A 106 8.89 0.70 8.60
C LEU A 106 9.95 -0.34 8.96
N PRO A 107 10.49 -0.40 10.21
CA PRO A 107 11.46 -1.43 10.55
C PRO A 107 10.90 -2.85 10.37
N LYS A 108 9.64 -3.06 10.70
CA LYS A 108 8.98 -4.36 10.55
C LYS A 108 8.82 -4.74 9.09
N ILE A 109 8.53 -3.74 8.24
CA ILE A 109 8.43 -3.95 6.80
C ILE A 109 9.78 -4.38 6.24
N TYR A 110 10.85 -3.69 6.61
CA TYR A 110 12.21 -4.07 6.17
C TYR A 110 12.62 -5.44 6.66
N GLU A 111 12.24 -5.84 7.88
CA GLU A 111 12.50 -7.19 8.38
C GLU A 111 11.84 -8.24 7.49
N LEU A 112 10.58 -8.00 7.08
CA LEU A 112 9.87 -8.90 6.18
C LEU A 112 10.53 -8.97 4.81
N LEU A 113 10.95 -7.83 4.26
CA LEU A 113 11.63 -7.79 2.98
C LEU A 113 12.95 -8.56 3.03
N GLU A 114 13.70 -8.42 4.12
CA GLU A 114 14.95 -9.15 4.31
C GLU A 114 14.70 -10.66 4.41
N LYS A 115 13.66 -11.05 5.17
CA LYS A 115 13.27 -12.46 5.34
C LYS A 115 13.00 -13.14 3.99
N TYR A 116 12.39 -12.42 3.06
CA TYR A 116 12.01 -12.96 1.74
C TYR A 116 13.00 -12.61 0.63
N SER A 117 14.07 -11.91 0.96
CA SER A 117 15.15 -11.59 0.01
C SER A 117 15.81 -12.87 -0.47
N GLY A 118 16.13 -12.93 -1.76
CA GLY A 118 16.77 -14.09 -2.36
C GLY A 118 15.87 -15.28 -2.61
N ARG A 119 14.57 -15.13 -2.42
CA ARG A 119 13.58 -16.21 -2.64
C ARG A 119 12.84 -16.08 -3.97
N GLY A 120 13.53 -15.55 -4.99
CA GLY A 120 12.95 -15.39 -6.31
C GLY A 120 12.03 -14.21 -6.48
N LYS A 121 12.05 -13.27 -5.54
CA LYS A 121 11.20 -12.09 -5.56
C LYS A 121 12.00 -10.86 -5.94
N GLU A 122 11.41 -9.98 -6.75
CA GLU A 122 11.97 -8.67 -7.02
C GLU A 122 11.50 -7.69 -5.97
N ILE A 123 12.43 -6.94 -5.37
CA ILE A 123 12.12 -5.94 -4.36
C ILE A 123 12.65 -4.61 -4.85
N MET A 124 11.76 -3.64 -5.02
CA MET A 124 12.10 -2.30 -5.46
C MET A 124 11.69 -1.28 -4.42
N ILE A 125 12.65 -0.47 -3.97
CA ILE A 125 12.43 0.53 -2.94
C ILE A 125 12.64 1.91 -3.55
N PHE A 126 11.62 2.74 -3.49
CA PHE A 126 11.68 4.12 -4.00
C PHE A 126 11.63 5.08 -2.81
N ARG A 127 12.60 5.98 -2.74
CA ARG A 127 12.71 6.96 -1.66
C ARG A 127 12.33 8.37 -2.11
N LYS A 128 12.11 8.55 -3.42
CA LYS A 128 11.73 9.83 -4.04
C LYS A 128 10.71 9.56 -5.13
N ARG A 129 9.82 10.52 -5.37
CA ARG A 129 8.83 10.39 -6.46
C ARG A 129 9.51 10.20 -7.81
N GLU A 130 10.62 10.90 -8.04
CA GLU A 130 11.37 10.86 -9.30
C GLU A 130 11.86 9.44 -9.62
N GLU A 131 12.27 8.68 -8.62
CA GLU A 131 12.70 7.30 -8.81
C GLU A 131 11.57 6.42 -9.34
N ALA A 132 10.37 6.57 -8.79
CA ALA A 132 9.19 5.82 -9.24
C ALA A 132 8.77 6.26 -10.65
N GLU A 133 8.80 7.55 -10.92
CA GLU A 133 8.47 8.09 -12.24
C GLU A 133 9.43 7.60 -13.32
N GLU A 134 10.73 7.60 -13.05
CA GLU A 134 11.73 7.07 -13.97
C GLU A 134 11.52 5.59 -14.26
N PHE A 135 11.18 4.82 -13.24
CA PHE A 135 10.87 3.40 -13.40
C PHE A 135 9.68 3.20 -14.32
N LEU A 136 8.61 3.97 -14.14
CA LEU A 136 7.41 3.87 -14.97
C LEU A 136 7.70 4.27 -16.42
N GLN A 137 8.48 5.33 -16.64
CA GLN A 137 8.88 5.77 -17.97
C GLN A 137 9.72 4.71 -18.68
N GLY A 138 10.66 4.10 -17.98
CA GLY A 138 11.47 3.03 -18.53
C GLY A 138 10.65 1.83 -18.98
N ARG A 139 9.54 1.54 -18.29
CA ARG A 139 8.63 0.48 -18.68
C ARG A 139 7.79 0.83 -19.89
N GLU A 140 7.37 2.08 -20.01
CA GLU A 140 6.59 2.55 -21.15
C GLU A 140 7.41 2.54 -22.44
N GLU A 141 8.72 2.76 -22.35
CA GLU A 141 9.63 2.75 -23.49
C GLU A 141 9.97 1.33 -23.96
N ARG A 142 9.62 0.33 -23.21
CA ARG A 142 9.84 -1.09 -23.55
C ARG A 142 8.60 -1.66 -24.22
#